data_bb85a1338d3630a7c3b4b1b202714fec
#
_entry.id   bb85a1338d3630a7c3b4b1b202714fec
#
_cell.length_a   1.000
_cell.length_b   1.000
_cell.length_c   1.000
_cell.angle_alpha   90.00
_cell.angle_beta   90.00
_cell.angle_gamma   90.00
#
_symmetry.space_group_name_H-M   'P 1'
#
loop_
_entity.id
_entity.type
_entity.pdbx_description
1 polymer ?
#
loop_
_entity_poly.entity_id
_entity_poly.type
_entity_poly.pdbx_seq_one_letter_code
_entity_poly.pdbx_strand_id
1 'polypeptide(L)'
;MIAGKRVIVAGYGDVGKGTVASFKGAGAIVTVSEIDPICALQASMDGFEVKKLDSVISHADIIITATGNKNIVSGNHFKKMKDKAIVCNIGHFDNEIDVAWLNKNYGHTKTNIKPQVDKYTIEDKDILLLAEGRLVNLGCATGHPSFVMSTSF
;
A
#
# COMPACT_ATOMS: atom_id res chain seq x y z
N MET A 1 7.96 -13.90 -1.57
CA MET A 1 7.99 -14.21 -0.12
C MET A 1 7.74 -12.93 0.65
N ILE A 2 6.77 -12.91 1.59
CA ILE A 2 6.40 -11.74 2.41
C ILE A 2 7.22 -11.70 3.71
N ALA A 3 7.60 -12.87 4.24
CA ALA A 3 8.37 -12.97 5.47
C ALA A 3 9.68 -12.14 5.41
N GLY A 4 9.92 -11.35 6.45
CA GLY A 4 11.08 -10.46 6.55
C GLY A 4 11.00 -9.16 5.75
N LYS A 5 9.94 -8.94 4.95
CA LYS A 5 9.73 -7.70 4.21
C LYS A 5 9.22 -6.59 5.14
N ARG A 6 9.66 -5.37 4.86
CA ARG A 6 9.18 -4.17 5.55
C ARG A 6 7.91 -3.67 4.87
N VAL A 7 6.79 -3.75 5.58
CA VAL A 7 5.47 -3.36 5.08
C VAL A 7 4.99 -2.14 5.84
N ILE A 8 4.58 -1.11 5.11
CA ILE A 8 3.91 0.05 5.69
C ILE A 8 2.43 -0.04 5.34
N VAL A 9 1.59 0.04 6.35
CA VAL A 9 0.14 0.18 6.19
C VAL A 9 -0.25 1.59 6.59
N ALA A 10 -0.72 2.37 5.63
CA ALA A 10 -1.28 3.69 5.88
C ALA A 10 -2.77 3.55 6.21
N GLY A 11 -3.11 3.78 7.46
CA GLY A 11 -4.44 3.59 8.03
C GLY A 11 -4.53 2.42 9.00
N TYR A 12 -5.21 2.64 10.14
CA TYR A 12 -5.45 1.62 11.18
C TYR A 12 -6.93 1.58 11.59
N GLY A 13 -7.83 1.85 10.64
CA GLY A 13 -9.25 1.54 10.76
C GLY A 13 -9.50 0.03 10.61
N ASP A 14 -10.74 -0.38 10.40
CA ASP A 14 -11.08 -1.81 10.32
C ASP A 14 -10.31 -2.54 9.21
N VAL A 15 -10.23 -1.96 8.03
CA VAL A 15 -9.47 -2.52 6.90
C VAL A 15 -7.97 -2.52 7.19
N GLY A 16 -7.45 -1.45 7.76
CA GLY A 16 -6.04 -1.34 8.15
C GLY A 16 -5.65 -2.39 9.18
N LYS A 17 -6.46 -2.59 10.22
CA LYS A 17 -6.24 -3.63 11.26
C LYS A 17 -6.16 -5.04 10.67
N GLY A 18 -7.11 -5.39 9.81
CA GLY A 18 -7.12 -6.69 9.11
C GLY A 18 -5.90 -6.88 8.22
N THR A 19 -5.51 -5.85 7.49
CA THR A 19 -4.32 -5.85 6.63
C THR A 19 -3.04 -6.05 7.42
N VAL A 20 -2.87 -5.29 8.51
CA VAL A 20 -1.71 -5.40 9.41
C VAL A 20 -1.62 -6.79 10.03
N ALA A 21 -2.73 -7.33 10.53
CA ALA A 21 -2.78 -8.69 11.10
C ALA A 21 -2.37 -9.75 10.08
N SER A 22 -2.83 -9.64 8.84
CA SER A 22 -2.51 -10.58 7.76
C SER A 22 -1.02 -10.54 7.41
N PHE A 23 -0.43 -9.36 7.27
CA PHE A 23 1.00 -9.24 6.98
C PHE A 23 1.89 -9.68 8.15
N LYS A 24 1.51 -9.36 9.38
CA LYS A 24 2.19 -9.87 10.58
C LYS A 24 2.14 -11.41 10.62
N GLY A 25 0.97 -11.99 10.37
CA GLY A 25 0.81 -13.44 10.30
C GLY A 25 1.65 -14.10 9.22
N ALA A 26 1.93 -13.39 8.12
CA ALA A 26 2.83 -13.85 7.05
C ALA A 26 4.32 -13.61 7.34
N GLY A 27 4.66 -13.09 8.51
CA GLY A 27 6.04 -12.86 8.94
C GLY A 27 6.66 -11.54 8.46
N ALA A 28 5.87 -10.58 8.02
CA ALA A 28 6.35 -9.26 7.66
C ALA A 28 6.68 -8.40 8.89
N ILE A 29 7.57 -7.43 8.69
CA ILE A 29 7.86 -6.37 9.67
C ILE A 29 6.93 -5.20 9.33
N VAL A 30 5.89 -5.01 10.13
CA VAL A 30 4.83 -4.03 9.82
C VAL A 30 5.01 -2.75 10.60
N THR A 31 4.96 -1.63 9.90
CA THR A 31 4.87 -0.27 10.47
C THR A 31 3.53 0.35 10.05
N VAL A 32 2.86 0.98 10.98
CA VAL A 32 1.58 1.67 10.75
C VAL A 32 1.83 3.16 10.60
N SER A 33 1.18 3.79 9.64
CA SER A 33 1.12 5.24 9.51
C SER A 33 -0.33 5.67 9.67
N GLU A 34 -0.62 6.43 10.74
CA GLU A 34 -1.98 6.85 11.07
C GLU A 34 -1.97 8.29 11.60
N ILE A 35 -2.94 9.09 11.18
CA ILE A 35 -3.11 10.48 11.62
C ILE A 35 -4.13 10.61 12.75
N ASP A 36 -5.09 9.69 12.85
CA ASP A 36 -6.03 9.65 13.96
C ASP A 36 -5.31 9.20 15.23
N PRO A 37 -5.29 10.03 16.29
CA PRO A 37 -4.53 9.70 17.49
C PRO A 37 -5.07 8.48 18.23
N ILE A 38 -6.36 8.18 18.14
CA ILE A 38 -6.97 7.03 18.79
C ILE A 38 -6.54 5.74 18.05
N CYS A 39 -6.67 5.72 16.73
CA CYS A 39 -6.22 4.59 15.92
C CYS A 39 -4.71 4.38 16.01
N ALA A 40 -3.93 5.45 16.06
CA ALA A 40 -2.48 5.38 16.27
C ALA A 40 -2.13 4.78 17.63
N LEU A 41 -2.83 5.19 18.69
CA LEU A 41 -2.65 4.61 20.02
C LEU A 41 -3.00 3.12 20.04
N GLN A 42 -4.12 2.73 19.42
CA GLN A 42 -4.50 1.32 19.32
C GLN A 42 -3.43 0.49 18.61
N ALA A 43 -2.90 0.99 17.49
CA ALA A 43 -1.81 0.30 16.78
C ALA A 43 -0.57 0.12 17.65
N SER A 44 -0.21 1.15 18.43
CA SER A 44 0.90 1.07 19.38
C SER A 44 0.65 0.07 20.51
N MET A 45 -0.57 0.02 21.04
CA MET A 45 -0.96 -0.95 22.07
C MET A 45 -0.97 -2.38 21.53
N ASP A 46 -1.28 -2.57 20.26
CA ASP A 46 -1.22 -3.87 19.57
C ASP A 46 0.22 -4.30 19.24
N GLY A 47 1.21 -3.49 19.60
CA GLY A 47 2.63 -3.79 19.45
C GLY A 47 3.24 -3.41 18.10
N PHE A 48 2.59 -2.54 17.33
CA PHE A 48 3.12 -2.04 16.05
C PHE A 48 3.86 -0.73 16.23
N GLU A 49 4.91 -0.55 15.44
CA GLU A 49 5.56 0.75 15.32
C GLU A 49 4.66 1.71 14.56
N VAL A 50 4.40 2.89 15.14
CA VAL A 50 3.59 3.93 14.49
C VAL A 50 4.49 5.11 14.14
N LYS A 51 4.58 5.44 12.86
CA LYS A 51 5.41 6.53 12.33
C LYS A 51 4.73 7.29 11.21
N LYS A 52 5.20 8.50 10.95
CA LYS A 52 4.80 9.27 9.76
C LYS A 52 5.31 8.57 8.50
N LEU A 53 4.46 8.53 7.47
CA LEU A 53 4.79 7.89 6.19
C LEU A 53 6.12 8.40 5.60
N ASP A 54 6.33 9.71 5.62
CA ASP A 54 7.55 10.34 5.12
C ASP A 54 8.85 9.82 5.75
N SER A 55 8.81 9.43 7.02
CA SER A 55 10.01 8.99 7.75
C SER A 55 10.40 7.54 7.48
N VAL A 56 9.48 6.72 6.98
CA VAL A 56 9.70 5.26 6.83
C VAL A 56 9.62 4.78 5.39
N ILE A 57 9.07 5.59 4.49
CA ILE A 57 8.79 5.18 3.12
C ILE A 57 10.05 4.75 2.33
N SER A 58 11.19 5.30 2.65
CA SER A 58 12.47 4.98 2.00
C SER A 58 12.98 3.56 2.31
N HIS A 59 12.44 2.93 3.34
CA HIS A 59 12.85 1.59 3.77
C HIS A 59 11.78 0.53 3.47
N ALA A 60 10.63 0.93 2.96
CA ALA A 60 9.51 0.04 2.72
C ALA A 60 9.69 -0.82 1.47
N ASP A 61 9.47 -2.11 1.59
CA ASP A 61 9.36 -3.04 0.46
C ASP A 61 7.94 -3.00 -0.13
N ILE A 62 6.94 -2.88 0.73
CA ILE A 62 5.52 -2.85 0.34
C ILE A 62 4.83 -1.71 1.06
N ILE A 63 4.10 -0.89 0.32
CA ILE A 63 3.30 0.22 0.85
C ILE A 63 1.84 -0.02 0.49
N ILE A 64 0.97 -0.04 1.50
CA ILE A 64 -0.46 -0.30 1.34
C ILE A 64 -1.24 0.88 1.92
N THR A 65 -2.15 1.44 1.14
CA THR A 65 -3.06 2.48 1.60
C THR A 65 -4.42 1.89 1.96
N ALA A 66 -4.94 2.26 3.13
CA ALA A 66 -6.20 1.76 3.69
C ALA A 66 -6.90 2.85 4.51
N THR A 67 -6.86 4.11 4.05
CA THR A 67 -7.31 5.26 4.85
C THR A 67 -8.71 5.77 4.48
N GLY A 68 -9.16 5.52 3.25
CA GLY A 68 -10.35 6.16 2.70
C GLY A 68 -10.18 7.66 2.41
N ASN A 69 -8.95 8.18 2.43
CA ASN A 69 -8.61 9.58 2.14
C ASN A 69 -7.87 9.73 0.81
N LYS A 70 -7.77 10.96 0.31
CA LYS A 70 -7.11 11.27 -0.96
C LYS A 70 -5.61 11.52 -0.78
N ASN A 71 -4.84 11.19 -1.82
CA ASN A 71 -3.42 11.57 -1.96
C ASN A 71 -2.55 11.20 -0.75
N ILE A 72 -2.75 10.01 -0.21
CA ILE A 72 -1.93 9.51 0.89
C ILE A 72 -0.49 9.26 0.41
N VAL A 73 -0.36 8.64 -0.76
CA VAL A 73 0.93 8.49 -1.45
C VAL A 73 1.01 9.50 -2.58
N SER A 74 1.79 10.54 -2.38
CA SER A 74 1.99 11.64 -3.34
C SER A 74 3.28 11.47 -4.14
N GLY A 75 3.48 12.35 -5.12
CA GLY A 75 4.69 12.38 -5.95
C GLY A 75 6.00 12.44 -5.16
N ASN A 76 6.03 13.18 -4.05
CA ASN A 76 7.21 13.26 -3.18
C ASN A 76 7.53 11.93 -2.50
N HIS A 77 6.50 11.16 -2.15
CA HIS A 77 6.67 9.83 -1.60
C HIS A 77 7.28 8.86 -2.62
N PHE A 78 6.82 8.89 -3.87
CA PHE A 78 7.38 8.05 -4.94
C PHE A 78 8.87 8.29 -5.15
N LYS A 79 9.32 9.54 -5.09
CA LYS A 79 10.74 9.88 -5.22
C LYS A 79 11.59 9.34 -4.08
N LYS A 80 11.02 9.20 -2.88
CA LYS A 80 11.72 8.69 -1.70
C LYS A 80 11.68 7.16 -1.56
N MET A 81 10.83 6.47 -2.30
CA MET A 81 10.71 5.01 -2.23
C MET A 81 12.01 4.33 -2.63
N LYS A 82 12.25 3.16 -2.05
CA LYS A 82 13.38 2.32 -2.47
C LYS A 82 13.08 1.65 -3.82
N ASP A 83 14.13 1.21 -4.49
CA ASP A 83 14.02 0.43 -5.71
C ASP A 83 13.19 -0.84 -5.50
N LYS A 84 12.32 -1.16 -6.45
CA LYS A 84 11.41 -2.30 -6.45
C LYS A 84 10.36 -2.29 -5.34
N ALA A 85 10.06 -1.12 -4.78
CA ALA A 85 8.95 -0.98 -3.85
C ALA A 85 7.62 -1.30 -4.55
N ILE A 86 6.75 -2.01 -3.83
CA ILE A 86 5.41 -2.37 -4.30
C ILE A 86 4.41 -1.44 -3.64
N VAL A 87 3.57 -0.81 -4.44
CA VAL A 87 2.53 0.11 -3.96
C VAL A 87 1.16 -0.42 -4.35
N CYS A 88 0.27 -0.51 -3.39
CA CYS A 88 -1.10 -0.95 -3.64
C CYS A 88 -2.09 -0.25 -2.70
N ASN A 89 -3.34 -0.23 -3.13
CA ASN A 89 -4.46 0.35 -2.39
C ASN A 89 -5.47 -0.73 -2.02
N ILE A 90 -5.90 -0.76 -0.79
CA ILE A 90 -7.03 -1.56 -0.32
C ILE A 90 -8.13 -0.70 0.30
N GLY A 91 -7.94 0.61 0.33
CA GLY A 91 -8.96 1.56 0.74
C GLY A 91 -10.08 1.69 -0.30
N HIS A 92 -11.19 2.28 0.11
CA HIS A 92 -12.40 2.35 -0.71
C HIS A 92 -12.23 3.19 -1.99
N PHE A 93 -11.37 4.22 -1.96
CA PHE A 93 -11.19 5.15 -3.06
C PHE A 93 -9.90 4.87 -3.85
N ASP A 94 -9.99 4.97 -5.16
CA ASP A 94 -8.86 4.79 -6.10
C ASP A 94 -7.91 6.00 -6.16
N ASN A 95 -8.20 7.05 -5.41
CA ASN A 95 -7.43 8.29 -5.35
C ASN A 95 -6.53 8.42 -4.09
N GLU A 96 -6.36 7.37 -3.32
CA GLU A 96 -5.42 7.33 -2.20
C GLU A 96 -3.96 7.40 -2.67
N ILE A 97 -3.68 6.84 -3.85
CA ILE A 97 -2.39 6.90 -4.54
C ILE A 97 -2.50 7.89 -5.69
N ASP A 98 -1.61 8.86 -5.76
CA ASP A 98 -1.58 9.87 -6.83
C ASP A 98 -1.04 9.28 -8.15
N VAL A 99 -1.84 8.42 -8.75
CA VAL A 99 -1.52 7.78 -10.05
C VAL A 99 -1.51 8.81 -11.19
N ALA A 100 -2.29 9.89 -11.06
CA ALA A 100 -2.31 10.96 -12.05
C ALA A 100 -0.93 11.64 -12.14
N TRP A 101 -0.29 11.89 -11.01
CA TRP A 101 1.07 12.42 -10.96
C TRP A 101 2.08 11.45 -11.60
N LEU A 102 1.98 10.16 -11.32
CA LEU A 102 2.82 9.13 -11.94
C LEU A 102 2.68 9.12 -13.46
N ASN A 103 1.46 9.11 -13.96
CA ASN A 103 1.20 9.10 -15.41
C ASN A 103 1.68 10.37 -16.10
N LYS A 104 1.51 11.52 -15.44
CA LYS A 104 1.94 12.81 -15.98
C LYS A 104 3.47 12.93 -16.09
N ASN A 105 4.19 12.49 -15.06
CA ASN A 105 5.64 12.71 -14.96
C ASN A 105 6.45 11.51 -15.46
N TYR A 106 5.95 10.30 -15.31
CA TYR A 106 6.67 9.04 -15.61
C TYR A 106 5.84 8.05 -16.43
N GLY A 107 4.72 8.48 -16.99
CA GLY A 107 3.87 7.63 -17.84
C GLY A 107 4.59 7.02 -19.04
N HIS A 108 5.59 7.74 -19.57
CA HIS A 108 6.43 7.25 -20.67
C HIS A 108 7.32 6.06 -20.27
N THR A 109 7.55 5.84 -18.98
CA THR A 109 8.31 4.71 -18.44
C THR A 109 7.42 3.53 -18.02
N LYS A 110 6.10 3.73 -18.07
CA LYS A 110 5.14 2.69 -17.66
C LYS A 110 5.31 1.45 -18.52
N THR A 111 5.54 0.32 -17.88
CA THR A 111 5.64 -1.00 -18.51
C THR A 111 4.70 -1.96 -17.79
N ASN A 112 3.80 -2.59 -18.52
CA ASN A 112 2.95 -3.65 -17.97
C ASN A 112 3.77 -4.95 -17.90
N ILE A 113 3.98 -5.46 -16.67
CA ILE A 113 4.75 -6.69 -16.44
C ILE A 113 3.85 -7.91 -16.59
N LYS A 114 2.64 -7.82 -16.05
CA LYS A 114 1.59 -8.83 -16.15
C LYS A 114 0.24 -8.16 -15.83
N PRO A 115 -0.89 -8.82 -16.07
CA PRO A 115 -2.20 -8.22 -15.80
C PRO A 115 -2.25 -7.59 -14.41
N GLN A 116 -2.68 -6.33 -14.34
CA GLN A 116 -2.83 -5.53 -13.12
C GLN A 116 -1.51 -5.24 -12.36
N VAL A 117 -0.34 -5.42 -13.00
CA VAL A 117 0.96 -5.08 -12.43
C VAL A 117 1.73 -4.18 -13.39
N ASP A 118 1.88 -2.93 -13.03
CA ASP A 118 2.59 -1.93 -13.82
C ASP A 118 3.89 -1.51 -13.12
N LYS A 119 4.93 -1.33 -13.90
CA LYS A 119 6.22 -0.81 -13.46
C LYS A 119 6.40 0.61 -13.97
N TYR A 120 6.81 1.51 -13.07
CA TYR A 120 7.25 2.86 -13.41
C TYR A 120 8.72 3.01 -13.02
N THR A 121 9.51 3.63 -13.87
CA THR A 121 10.91 3.96 -13.55
C THR A 121 10.99 5.43 -13.15
N ILE A 122 11.36 5.68 -11.90
CA ILE A 122 11.44 7.01 -11.28
C ILE A 122 12.88 7.23 -10.81
N GLU A 123 13.62 8.15 -11.44
CA GLU A 123 15.00 8.50 -11.04
C GLU A 123 15.87 7.24 -10.82
N ASP A 124 15.94 6.35 -11.83
CA ASP A 124 16.69 5.09 -11.84
C ASP A 124 16.20 4.01 -10.87
N LYS A 125 15.02 4.19 -10.26
CA LYS A 125 14.36 3.20 -9.42
C LYS A 125 13.09 2.69 -10.08
N ASP A 126 12.84 1.40 -9.95
CA ASP A 126 11.62 0.78 -10.42
C ASP A 126 10.59 0.70 -9.28
N ILE A 127 9.39 1.22 -9.52
CA ILE A 127 8.27 1.13 -8.58
C ILE A 127 7.18 0.28 -9.23
N LEU A 128 6.65 -0.68 -8.48
CA LEU A 128 5.58 -1.56 -8.92
C LEU A 128 4.25 -1.08 -8.37
N LEU A 129 3.32 -0.73 -9.25
CA LEU A 129 1.96 -0.33 -8.89
C LEU A 129 0.99 -1.47 -9.20
N LEU A 130 0.23 -1.92 -8.21
CA LEU A 130 -0.76 -2.97 -8.38
C LEU A 130 -2.15 -2.38 -8.65
N ALA A 131 -2.91 -3.04 -9.54
CA ALA A 131 -4.28 -2.70 -9.90
C ALA A 131 -4.49 -1.24 -10.30
N GLU A 132 -3.47 -0.58 -10.85
CA GLU A 132 -3.50 0.85 -11.24
C GLU A 132 -3.95 1.80 -10.10
N GLY A 133 -3.66 1.46 -8.84
CA GLY A 133 -4.09 2.20 -7.66
C GLY A 133 -5.53 1.95 -7.22
N ARG A 134 -6.26 1.09 -7.93
CA ARG A 134 -7.60 0.62 -7.54
C ARG A 134 -7.51 -0.46 -6.46
N LEU A 135 -8.64 -0.92 -5.97
CA LEU A 135 -8.73 -1.99 -4.95
C LEU A 135 -7.95 -3.24 -5.39
N VAL A 136 -6.83 -3.50 -4.72
CA VAL A 136 -5.91 -4.58 -5.09
C VAL A 136 -6.51 -5.97 -4.89
N ASN A 137 -7.38 -6.14 -3.91
CA ASN A 137 -8.07 -7.40 -3.64
C ASN A 137 -9.02 -7.79 -4.78
N LEU A 138 -9.60 -6.83 -5.48
CA LEU A 138 -10.48 -7.09 -6.63
C LEU A 138 -9.69 -7.29 -7.93
N GLY A 139 -8.56 -6.59 -8.07
CA GLY A 139 -7.77 -6.62 -9.31
C GLY A 139 -6.70 -7.71 -9.36
N CYS A 140 -6.06 -8.02 -8.26
CA CYS A 140 -4.87 -8.87 -8.21
C CYS A 140 -5.04 -10.17 -7.42
N ALA A 141 -6.07 -10.28 -6.56
CA ALA A 141 -6.27 -11.47 -5.76
C ALA A 141 -6.71 -12.66 -6.63
N THR A 142 -6.21 -13.84 -6.26
CA THR A 142 -6.62 -15.13 -6.82
C THR A 142 -7.36 -15.92 -5.74
N GLY A 143 -8.52 -16.47 -6.05
CA GLY A 143 -9.31 -17.23 -5.07
C GLY A 143 -10.77 -17.28 -5.47
N HIS A 144 -11.66 -17.40 -4.49
CA HIS A 144 -13.11 -17.37 -4.68
C HIS A 144 -13.72 -16.06 -4.18
N PRO A 145 -13.61 -14.95 -4.93
CA PRO A 145 -14.10 -13.66 -4.49
C PRO A 145 -15.61 -13.66 -4.20
N SER A 146 -16.40 -14.39 -4.97
CA SER A 146 -17.84 -14.53 -4.73
C SER A 146 -18.16 -15.22 -3.40
N PHE A 147 -17.41 -16.23 -3.01
CA PHE A 147 -17.59 -16.88 -1.70
C PHE A 147 -17.25 -15.94 -0.55
N VAL A 148 -16.11 -15.26 -0.63
CA VAL A 148 -15.67 -14.30 0.39
C VAL A 148 -16.67 -13.15 0.51
N MET A 149 -17.10 -12.58 -0.60
CA MET A 149 -18.05 -11.46 -0.59
C MET A 149 -19.43 -11.86 -0.11
N SER A 150 -19.89 -13.09 -0.39
CA SER A 150 -21.19 -13.58 0.09
C SER A 150 -21.23 -13.73 1.63
N THR A 151 -20.09 -13.95 2.25
CA THR A 151 -20.00 -13.99 3.73
C THR A 151 -19.80 -12.60 4.35
N SER A 152 -19.49 -11.60 3.54
CA SER A 152 -19.25 -10.21 3.95
C SER A 152 -20.54 -9.38 3.93
N PHE A 153 -21.56 -9.83 3.24
CA PHE A 153 -22.89 -9.20 3.23
C PHE A 153 -23.81 -9.83 4.27
#